data_83615916dc802583e1f154675efcba7a
#
_entry.id   83615916dc802583e1f154675efcba7a
#
_cell.length_a   1.000
_cell.length_b   1.000
_cell.length_c   1.000
_cell.angle_alpha   90.00
_cell.angle_beta   90.00
_cell.angle_gamma   90.00
#
_symmetry.space_group_name_H-M   'P 1'
#
loop_
_entity.id
_entity.type
_entity.pdbx_description
1 polymer ?
#
loop_
_entity_poly.entity_id
_entity_poly.type
_entity_poly.pdbx_seq_one_letter_code
_entity_poly.pdbx_strand_id
1 'polypeptide(L)'
;ENEGGELVPTRTTTGWRVCIDYRRLNSSTRKDHFPLPFIDQILERLARQGFYYFLDGYSGYNQVPVYPADQEKTTFTCPFGTFAYRRMPFGLCNAPATFQRCMMAIFSDMVEKFLEVFMDDFSVFGPSFEECLRNLTRVLERCTKA
;
A
#
# COMPACT_ATOMS: atom_id res chain seq x y z
N GLU A 1 4.70 -30.53 -5.89
CA GLU A 1 5.88 -31.32 -5.55
C GLU A 1 7.12 -30.54 -5.98
N ASN A 2 8.16 -30.54 -5.14
CA ASN A 2 9.46 -30.01 -5.54
C ASN A 2 10.24 -31.05 -6.36
N GLU A 3 11.41 -30.70 -6.88
CA GLU A 3 12.26 -31.62 -7.65
C GLU A 3 12.67 -32.89 -6.87
N GLY A 4 12.47 -32.93 -5.57
CA GLY A 4 12.73 -34.07 -4.68
C GLY A 4 11.49 -34.93 -4.38
N GLY A 5 10.32 -34.64 -4.97
CA GLY A 5 9.07 -35.38 -4.76
C GLY A 5 8.36 -35.09 -3.42
N GLU A 6 8.77 -34.06 -2.68
CA GLU A 6 8.11 -33.65 -1.44
C GLU A 6 6.91 -32.73 -1.74
N LEU A 7 5.80 -32.95 -1.03
CA LEU A 7 4.62 -32.09 -1.08
C LEU A 7 4.95 -30.73 -0.42
N VAL A 8 5.03 -29.69 -1.23
CA VAL A 8 5.17 -28.32 -0.75
C VAL A 8 3.78 -27.76 -0.47
N PRO A 9 3.49 -27.23 0.74
CA PRO A 9 2.21 -26.59 1.02
C PRO A 9 2.04 -25.37 0.10
N THR A 10 1.06 -25.43 -0.83
CA THR A 10 0.69 -24.32 -1.68
C THR A 10 -0.52 -23.59 -1.08
N ARG A 11 -0.54 -22.26 -1.19
CA ARG A 11 -1.72 -21.47 -0.86
C ARG A 11 -2.88 -21.95 -1.72
N THR A 12 -3.99 -22.31 -1.08
CA THR A 12 -5.26 -22.53 -1.77
C THR A 12 -5.66 -21.27 -2.53
N THR A 13 -6.07 -21.43 -3.78
CA THR A 13 -6.57 -20.31 -4.61
C THR A 13 -7.81 -19.71 -3.94
N THR A 14 -7.74 -18.45 -3.51
CA THR A 14 -8.81 -17.76 -2.77
C THR A 14 -9.81 -17.04 -3.67
N GLY A 15 -9.64 -17.09 -5.01
CA GLY A 15 -10.56 -16.47 -5.97
C GLY A 15 -9.84 -15.88 -7.19
N TRP A 16 -10.64 -15.34 -8.11
CA TRP A 16 -10.17 -14.65 -9.31
C TRP A 16 -9.78 -13.21 -8.95
N ARG A 17 -8.65 -12.75 -9.51
CA ARG A 17 -8.23 -11.35 -9.46
C ARG A 17 -8.26 -10.76 -10.86
N VAL A 18 -8.82 -9.56 -11.01
CA VAL A 18 -8.74 -8.80 -12.25
C VAL A 18 -7.38 -8.10 -12.29
N CYS A 19 -6.61 -8.36 -13.35
CA CYS A 19 -5.31 -7.76 -13.55
C CYS A 19 -5.30 -7.09 -14.93
N ILE A 20 -5.06 -5.78 -14.96
CA ILE A 20 -5.02 -4.99 -16.20
C ILE A 20 -3.55 -4.70 -16.54
N ASP A 21 -3.20 -4.87 -17.81
CA ASP A 21 -1.86 -4.56 -18.30
C ASP A 21 -1.73 -3.06 -18.64
N TYR A 22 -1.14 -2.31 -17.74
CA TYR A 22 -0.86 -0.88 -17.93
C TYR A 22 0.56 -0.57 -18.44
N ARG A 23 1.34 -1.55 -18.93
CA ARG A 23 2.71 -1.29 -19.38
C ARG A 23 2.78 -0.21 -20.46
N ARG A 24 1.87 -0.18 -21.42
CA ARG A 24 1.79 0.86 -22.45
C ARG A 24 1.44 2.22 -21.89
N LEU A 25 0.44 2.29 -21.02
CA LEU A 25 0.08 3.53 -20.31
C LEU A 25 1.25 4.03 -19.48
N ASN A 26 1.87 3.16 -18.71
CA ASN A 26 3.00 3.49 -17.84
C ASN A 26 4.22 4.01 -18.63
N SER A 27 4.48 3.49 -19.85
CA SER A 27 5.58 3.98 -20.68
C SER A 27 5.38 5.41 -21.17
N SER A 28 4.13 5.83 -21.37
CA SER A 28 3.75 7.18 -21.81
C SER A 28 3.44 8.15 -20.66
N THR A 29 3.37 7.62 -19.42
CA THR A 29 3.07 8.44 -18.24
C THR A 29 4.33 9.09 -17.69
N ARG A 30 4.28 10.40 -17.43
CA ARG A 30 5.35 11.10 -16.70
C ARG A 30 5.48 10.51 -15.31
N LYS A 31 6.70 10.09 -14.93
CA LYS A 31 6.98 9.51 -13.62
C LYS A 31 6.91 10.57 -12.52
N ASP A 32 6.25 10.22 -11.43
CA ASP A 32 6.29 10.98 -10.19
C ASP A 32 7.57 10.62 -9.43
N HIS A 33 8.40 11.62 -9.16
CA HIS A 33 9.68 11.46 -8.44
C HIS A 33 9.52 11.64 -6.93
N PHE A 34 8.31 11.46 -6.37
CA PHE A 34 8.14 11.49 -4.93
C PHE A 34 9.03 10.41 -4.28
N PRO A 35 9.89 10.79 -3.32
CA PRO A 35 10.81 9.84 -2.72
C PRO A 35 10.03 8.82 -1.88
N LEU A 36 10.24 7.55 -2.18
CA LEU A 36 9.83 6.48 -1.28
C LEU A 36 10.83 6.38 -0.12
N PRO A 37 10.37 6.04 1.09
CA PRO A 37 11.26 5.84 2.21
C PRO A 37 12.28 4.73 1.93
N PHE A 38 13.50 4.88 2.44
CA PHE A 38 14.51 3.83 2.35
C PHE A 38 14.18 2.73 3.37
N ILE A 39 14.01 1.51 2.90
CA ILE A 39 13.69 0.35 3.73
C ILE A 39 14.71 0.16 4.85
N ASP A 40 16.01 0.31 4.55
CA ASP A 40 17.08 0.16 5.54
C ASP A 40 16.95 1.15 6.70
N GLN A 41 16.54 2.39 6.43
CA GLN A 41 16.28 3.39 7.47
C GLN A 41 15.06 3.05 8.32
N ILE A 42 14.00 2.54 7.71
CA ILE A 42 12.82 2.05 8.43
C ILE A 42 13.22 0.89 9.35
N LEU A 43 13.94 -0.10 8.84
CA LEU A 43 14.41 -1.25 9.61
C LEU A 43 15.33 -0.85 10.76
N GLU A 44 16.21 0.13 10.55
CA GLU A 44 17.08 0.65 11.62
C GLU A 44 16.28 1.31 12.76
N ARG A 45 15.21 2.07 12.42
CA ARG A 45 14.33 2.67 13.43
C ARG A 45 13.50 1.61 14.16
N LEU A 46 13.01 0.62 13.44
CA LEU A 46 12.25 -0.48 14.01
C LEU A 46 13.11 -1.37 14.91
N ALA A 47 14.34 -1.72 14.53
CA ALA A 47 15.22 -2.66 15.24
C ALA A 47 15.48 -2.32 16.71
N ARG A 48 15.20 -1.10 17.15
CA ARG A 48 15.41 -0.62 18.53
C ARG A 48 14.17 -0.67 19.41
N GLN A 49 13.04 -1.14 18.89
CA GLN A 49 11.78 -1.14 19.63
C GLN A 49 11.52 -2.50 20.28
N GLY A 50 10.71 -2.52 21.34
CA GLY A 50 10.38 -3.74 22.06
C GLY A 50 9.14 -4.45 21.52
N PHE A 51 8.17 -3.68 20.99
CA PHE A 51 6.85 -4.18 20.58
C PHE A 51 6.40 -3.54 19.28
N TYR A 52 5.70 -4.32 18.44
CA TYR A 52 5.21 -3.91 17.14
C TYR A 52 3.80 -4.41 16.88
N TYR A 53 3.06 -3.62 16.06
CA TYR A 53 1.88 -4.06 15.33
C TYR A 53 2.09 -3.78 13.85
N PHE A 54 1.92 -4.79 13.01
CA PHE A 54 1.97 -4.66 11.57
C PHE A 54 0.55 -4.67 11.03
N LEU A 55 0.21 -3.63 10.25
CA LEU A 55 -1.10 -3.46 9.65
C LEU A 55 -0.93 -3.36 8.14
N ASP A 56 -1.84 -3.99 7.41
CA ASP A 56 -1.94 -3.91 5.95
C ASP A 56 -3.06 -2.93 5.59
N GLY A 57 -2.76 -1.98 4.72
CA GLY A 57 -3.73 -1.04 4.15
C GLY A 57 -4.64 -1.73 3.13
N TYR A 58 -5.59 -2.54 3.60
CA TYR A 58 -6.48 -3.32 2.75
C TYR A 58 -7.14 -2.47 1.67
N SER A 59 -6.88 -2.84 0.39
CA SER A 59 -7.36 -2.09 -0.77
C SER A 59 -6.99 -0.59 -0.76
N GLY A 60 -5.87 -0.22 -0.15
CA GLY A 60 -5.45 1.17 0.07
C GLY A 60 -5.46 2.01 -1.20
N TYR A 61 -4.88 1.51 -2.30
CA TYR A 61 -4.89 2.22 -3.58
C TYR A 61 -6.30 2.51 -4.11
N ASN A 62 -7.23 1.58 -3.91
CA ASN A 62 -8.62 1.73 -4.35
C ASN A 62 -9.41 2.77 -3.53
N GLN A 63 -8.83 3.34 -2.48
CA GLN A 63 -9.44 4.44 -1.72
C GLN A 63 -9.11 5.81 -2.34
N VAL A 64 -8.03 5.91 -3.10
CA VAL A 64 -7.58 7.16 -3.72
C VAL A 64 -8.32 7.38 -5.06
N PRO A 65 -9.01 8.52 -5.25
CA PRO A 65 -9.69 8.82 -6.52
C PRO A 65 -8.68 9.09 -7.64
N VAL A 66 -9.01 8.61 -8.84
CA VAL A 66 -8.32 9.04 -10.07
C VAL A 66 -8.89 10.39 -10.49
N TYR A 67 -8.01 11.32 -10.85
CA TYR A 67 -8.45 12.63 -11.35
C TYR A 67 -9.41 12.45 -12.55
N PRO A 68 -10.55 13.14 -12.60
CA PRO A 68 -11.60 12.88 -13.60
C PRO A 68 -11.08 12.86 -15.05
N ALA A 69 -10.21 13.80 -15.43
CA ALA A 69 -9.64 13.86 -16.78
C ALA A 69 -8.66 12.72 -17.10
N ASP A 70 -8.24 11.95 -16.10
CA ASP A 70 -7.31 10.82 -16.26
C ASP A 70 -8.04 9.46 -16.20
N GLN A 71 -9.31 9.43 -15.80
CA GLN A 71 -10.07 8.19 -15.68
C GLN A 71 -10.14 7.43 -17.00
N GLU A 72 -10.40 8.12 -18.12
CA GLU A 72 -10.45 7.53 -19.45
C GLU A 72 -9.14 6.82 -19.84
N LYS A 73 -7.99 7.28 -19.33
CA LYS A 73 -6.68 6.66 -19.59
C LYS A 73 -6.53 5.29 -18.97
N THR A 74 -7.36 4.96 -17.96
CA THR A 74 -7.38 3.66 -17.29
C THR A 74 -8.29 2.65 -17.97
N THR A 75 -8.85 2.98 -19.14
CA THR A 75 -9.82 2.16 -19.86
C THR A 75 -9.27 0.80 -20.25
N PHE A 76 -10.08 -0.21 -20.03
CA PHE A 76 -9.85 -1.59 -20.46
C PHE A 76 -11.12 -2.20 -21.04
N THR A 77 -10.95 -3.16 -21.95
CA THR A 77 -12.06 -3.86 -22.58
C THR A 77 -12.02 -5.33 -22.17
N CYS A 78 -13.18 -5.87 -21.86
CA CYS A 78 -13.37 -7.28 -21.55
C CYS A 78 -14.67 -7.79 -22.25
N PRO A 79 -14.99 -9.10 -22.19
CA PRO A 79 -16.21 -9.63 -22.79
C PRO A 79 -17.53 -8.97 -22.32
N PHE A 80 -17.51 -8.29 -21.18
CA PHE A 80 -18.66 -7.62 -20.59
C PHE A 80 -18.78 -6.14 -20.97
N GLY A 81 -17.81 -5.58 -21.71
CA GLY A 81 -17.81 -4.20 -22.15
C GLY A 81 -16.50 -3.47 -21.90
N THR A 82 -16.56 -2.15 -22.04
CA THR A 82 -15.43 -1.24 -21.82
C THR A 82 -15.64 -0.48 -20.52
N PHE A 83 -14.64 -0.48 -19.66
CA PHE A 83 -14.68 0.09 -18.32
C PHE A 83 -13.46 0.96 -18.06
N ALA A 84 -13.58 1.90 -17.13
CA ALA A 84 -12.48 2.73 -16.63
C ALA A 84 -12.55 2.80 -15.10
N TYR A 85 -11.40 3.02 -14.45
CA TYR A 85 -11.34 3.11 -13.01
C TYR A 85 -11.63 4.55 -12.53
N ARG A 86 -12.51 4.67 -11.55
CA ARG A 86 -12.73 5.92 -10.79
C ARG A 86 -11.79 6.04 -9.59
N ARG A 87 -11.30 4.92 -9.12
CA ARG A 87 -10.35 4.80 -8.01
C ARG A 87 -9.06 4.18 -8.54
N MET A 88 -7.96 4.48 -7.89
CA MET A 88 -6.63 4.08 -8.36
C MET A 88 -6.46 2.56 -8.30
N PRO A 89 -6.30 1.87 -9.45
CA PRO A 89 -6.04 0.43 -9.48
C PRO A 89 -4.57 0.13 -9.26
N PHE A 90 -4.29 -1.13 -8.95
CA PHE A 90 -2.93 -1.65 -9.02
C PHE A 90 -2.36 -1.61 -10.45
N GLY A 91 -1.05 -1.45 -10.56
CA GLY A 91 -0.34 -1.50 -11.84
C GLY A 91 -0.06 -0.16 -12.50
N LEU A 92 -0.61 0.95 -11.99
CA LEU A 92 -0.24 2.30 -12.44
C LEU A 92 1.12 2.69 -11.85
N CYS A 93 2.02 3.24 -12.67
CA CYS A 93 3.40 3.55 -12.27
C CYS A 93 3.50 4.58 -11.14
N ASN A 94 2.56 5.51 -11.04
CA ASN A 94 2.57 6.57 -10.03
C ASN A 94 1.70 6.24 -8.81
N ALA A 95 1.02 5.08 -8.79
CA ALA A 95 0.16 4.71 -7.68
C ALA A 95 0.92 4.59 -6.35
N PRO A 96 2.09 3.94 -6.27
CA PRO A 96 2.84 3.86 -5.03
C PRO A 96 3.27 5.24 -4.50
N ALA A 97 3.79 6.10 -5.36
CA ALA A 97 4.23 7.45 -4.98
C ALA A 97 3.07 8.34 -4.51
N THR A 98 1.92 8.25 -5.20
CA THR A 98 0.71 8.98 -4.83
C THR A 98 0.18 8.51 -3.49
N PHE A 99 0.10 7.21 -3.26
CA PHE A 99 -0.38 6.64 -2.01
C PHE A 99 0.55 6.98 -0.85
N GLN A 100 1.86 6.81 -1.01
CA GLN A 100 2.85 7.18 0.00
C GLN A 100 2.72 8.65 0.39
N ARG A 101 2.55 9.55 -0.59
CA ARG A 101 2.34 10.99 -0.32
C ARG A 101 1.08 11.23 0.51
N CYS A 102 -0.02 10.55 0.20
CA CYS A 102 -1.25 10.64 0.99
C CYS A 102 -1.02 10.17 2.43
N MET A 103 -0.36 9.03 2.61
CA MET A 103 -0.08 8.48 3.95
C MET A 103 0.83 9.41 4.75
N MET A 104 1.88 9.95 4.14
CA MET A 104 2.78 10.92 4.79
C MET A 104 2.05 12.20 5.18
N ALA A 105 1.05 12.65 4.44
CA ALA A 105 0.23 13.80 4.79
C ALA A 105 -0.74 13.49 5.95
N ILE A 106 -1.42 12.34 5.89
CA ILE A 106 -2.40 11.92 6.91
C ILE A 106 -1.74 11.66 8.26
N PHE A 107 -0.57 11.04 8.27
CA PHE A 107 0.14 10.60 9.47
C PHE A 107 1.39 11.40 9.80
N SER A 108 1.53 12.61 9.26
CA SER A 108 2.74 13.45 9.37
C SER A 108 3.22 13.68 10.81
N ASP A 109 2.30 13.73 11.77
CA ASP A 109 2.60 13.91 13.19
C ASP A 109 2.96 12.62 13.93
N MET A 110 2.80 11.46 13.31
CA MET A 110 3.01 10.12 13.88
C MET A 110 4.22 9.40 13.27
N VAL A 111 4.48 9.63 11.99
CA VAL A 111 5.61 9.02 11.26
C VAL A 111 6.94 9.39 11.92
N GLU A 112 7.87 8.44 11.96
CA GLU A 112 9.19 8.50 12.62
C GLU A 112 9.16 8.57 14.16
N LYS A 113 7.98 8.76 14.77
CA LYS A 113 7.84 8.78 16.24
C LYS A 113 7.42 7.44 16.82
N PHE A 114 6.38 6.84 16.25
CA PHE A 114 5.83 5.56 16.66
C PHE A 114 5.13 4.81 15.51
N LEU A 115 5.25 5.32 14.29
CA LEU A 115 4.68 4.77 13.07
C LEU A 115 5.70 4.86 11.94
N GLU A 116 5.90 3.77 11.23
CA GLU A 116 6.53 3.75 9.91
C GLU A 116 5.52 3.32 8.87
N VAL A 117 5.58 3.95 7.70
CA VAL A 117 4.68 3.66 6.58
C VAL A 117 5.50 3.43 5.33
N PHE A 118 5.33 2.26 4.75
CA PHE A 118 5.90 1.92 3.45
C PHE A 118 4.79 1.44 2.52
N MET A 119 4.33 2.34 1.64
CA MET A 119 3.16 2.12 0.79
C MET A 119 1.92 1.75 1.62
N ASP A 120 1.42 0.53 1.49
CA ASP A 120 0.26 -0.01 2.19
C ASP A 120 0.58 -0.75 3.51
N ASP A 121 1.88 -0.89 3.83
CA ASP A 121 2.34 -1.50 5.07
C ASP A 121 2.57 -0.46 6.17
N PHE A 122 1.95 -0.66 7.31
CA PHE A 122 2.10 0.18 8.51
C PHE A 122 2.76 -0.60 9.62
N SER A 123 3.79 -0.03 10.21
CA SER A 123 4.48 -0.59 11.38
C SER A 123 4.34 0.39 12.54
N VAL A 124 3.44 0.05 13.48
CA VAL A 124 3.25 0.79 14.73
C VAL A 124 4.15 0.17 15.78
N PHE A 125 4.85 0.98 16.56
CA PHE A 125 5.81 0.47 17.54
C PHE A 125 5.80 1.26 18.86
N GLY A 126 6.45 0.67 19.87
CA GLY A 126 6.65 1.28 21.17
C GLY A 126 7.63 0.49 22.05
N PRO A 127 8.22 1.16 23.06
CA PRO A 127 9.18 0.52 23.97
C PRO A 127 8.52 -0.47 24.95
N SER A 128 7.21 -0.31 25.24
CA SER A 128 6.40 -1.23 26.05
C SER A 128 5.13 -1.63 25.33
N PHE A 129 4.51 -2.72 25.78
CA PHE A 129 3.26 -3.21 25.21
C PHE A 129 2.13 -2.17 25.35
N GLU A 130 1.99 -1.56 26.52
CA GLU A 130 0.96 -0.56 26.78
C GLU A 130 1.13 0.69 25.92
N GLU A 131 2.36 1.13 25.70
CA GLU A 131 2.65 2.27 24.84
C GLU A 131 2.41 1.95 23.37
N CYS A 132 2.83 0.77 22.92
CA CYS A 132 2.55 0.30 21.57
C CYS A 132 1.05 0.18 21.31
N LEU A 133 0.26 -0.31 22.29
CA LEU A 133 -1.20 -0.40 22.19
C LEU A 133 -1.87 0.99 22.13
N ARG A 134 -1.39 1.96 22.92
CA ARG A 134 -1.86 3.35 22.83
C ARG A 134 -1.56 3.97 21.46
N ASN A 135 -0.37 3.71 20.94
CA ASN A 135 0.05 4.18 19.61
C ASN A 135 -0.82 3.56 18.52
N LEU A 136 -1.11 2.27 18.60
CA LEU A 136 -2.04 1.59 17.69
C LEU A 136 -3.42 2.24 17.73
N THR A 137 -3.97 2.51 18.89
CA THR A 137 -5.27 3.17 19.04
C THR A 137 -5.29 4.52 18.33
N ARG A 138 -4.25 5.34 18.49
CA ARG A 138 -4.13 6.64 17.81
C ARG A 138 -4.08 6.52 16.29
N VAL A 139 -3.36 5.52 15.77
CA VAL A 139 -3.29 5.25 14.33
C VAL A 139 -4.66 4.84 13.81
N LEU A 140 -5.37 3.91 14.48
CA LEU A 140 -6.70 3.46 14.06
C LEU A 140 -7.75 4.59 14.14
N GLU A 141 -7.70 5.44 15.16
CA GLU A 141 -8.55 6.64 15.24
C GLU A 141 -8.28 7.62 14.07
N ARG A 142 -7.04 7.75 13.64
CA ARG A 142 -6.70 8.56 12.46
C ARG A 142 -7.25 7.94 11.18
N CYS A 143 -7.12 6.61 11.01
CA CYS A 143 -7.70 5.90 9.86
C CYS A 143 -9.21 6.07 9.75
N THR A 144 -9.94 6.17 10.88
CA THR A 144 -11.40 6.37 10.84
C THR A 144 -11.82 7.79 10.49
N LYS A 145 -10.90 8.77 10.57
CA LYS A 145 -11.16 10.19 10.29
C LYS A 145 -10.65 10.65 8.93
N ALA A 146 -9.79 9.85 8.28
CA ALA A 146 -9.20 10.14 6.99
C ALA A 146 -10.05 9.58 5.86
#